data_55b78e10e11c8a0bb15914900af69902
#
_entry.id   55b78e10e11c8a0bb15914900af69902
#
_cell.length_a   1.000
_cell.length_b   1.000
_cell.length_c   1.000
_cell.angle_alpha   90.00
_cell.angle_beta   90.00
_cell.angle_gamma   90.00
#
_symmetry.space_group_name_H-M   'P 1'
#
loop_
_entity.id
_entity.type
_entity.pdbx_description
1 polymer ?
#
loop_
_entity_poly.entity_id
_entity_poly.type
_entity_poly.pdbx_seq_one_letter_code
_entity_poly.pdbx_strand_id
1 'polypeptide(L)'
;MTRAGVTDDPDTITAQFKLLMWHAPNGQWIATSSYPYSWTQFMTLTDINTATQAFVSNFERPLNGHPERSTWAQEWYNKFVNLGIPSGGGGYIAPIASPITVTSEMGWRTSPITGAQEFHNAMDLVNGNPTTPILASGDGQVVQAGSNYYDWYGNYTVIKHADGLYTGYAHQSRIDVSVGQNVKKGQQIGLMGATGPVTGPHLHFQFMDQYWPSSSAHFKNPRDYIKF
;
A
#
# COMPACT_ATOMS: atom_id res chain seq x y z
N MET A 1 28.27 12.54 -13.92
CA MET A 1 26.80 12.61 -13.95
C MET A 1 26.23 12.84 -15.35
N THR A 2 26.92 13.53 -16.24
CA THR A 2 26.42 13.86 -17.59
C THR A 2 26.04 12.68 -18.49
N ARG A 3 26.67 11.50 -18.33
CA ARG A 3 26.33 10.31 -19.13
C ARG A 3 25.01 9.63 -18.74
N ALA A 4 24.54 9.85 -17.50
CA ALA A 4 23.29 9.28 -16.98
C ALA A 4 22.07 10.23 -17.14
N GLY A 5 22.28 11.44 -17.69
CA GLY A 5 21.23 12.44 -17.82
C GLY A 5 20.71 12.99 -16.49
N VAL A 6 21.46 12.80 -15.39
CA VAL A 6 21.08 13.27 -14.06
C VAL A 6 21.51 14.72 -13.91
N THR A 7 20.55 15.63 -13.79
CA THR A 7 20.73 17.08 -13.64
C THR A 7 20.50 17.58 -12.21
N ASP A 8 20.01 16.69 -11.33
CA ASP A 8 19.75 17.01 -9.93
C ASP A 8 21.06 17.22 -9.17
N ASP A 9 20.97 17.86 -8.00
CA ASP A 9 22.08 17.97 -7.07
C ASP A 9 22.58 16.56 -6.70
N PRO A 10 23.89 16.28 -6.88
CA PRO A 10 24.46 14.95 -6.66
C PRO A 10 24.29 14.41 -5.24
N ASP A 11 24.11 15.29 -4.27
CA ASP A 11 23.96 14.90 -2.86
C ASP A 11 22.52 14.53 -2.50
N THR A 12 21.58 14.68 -3.44
CA THR A 12 20.19 14.26 -3.21
C THR A 12 20.01 12.74 -3.39
N ILE A 13 19.15 12.15 -2.57
CA ILE A 13 18.74 10.73 -2.71
C ILE A 13 18.20 10.45 -4.12
N THR A 14 17.44 11.40 -4.69
CA THR A 14 16.87 11.29 -6.03
C THR A 14 17.96 11.19 -7.10
N ALA A 15 19.00 12.01 -7.04
CA ALA A 15 20.10 11.96 -7.98
C ALA A 15 20.89 10.67 -7.87
N GLN A 16 21.17 10.23 -6.65
CA GLN A 16 21.89 8.98 -6.39
C GLN A 16 21.08 7.76 -6.86
N PHE A 17 19.76 7.76 -6.64
CA PHE A 17 18.89 6.70 -7.15
C PHE A 17 18.85 6.66 -8.68
N LYS A 18 18.75 7.81 -9.35
CA LYS A 18 18.81 7.89 -10.82
C LYS A 18 20.14 7.37 -11.37
N LEU A 19 21.25 7.69 -10.71
CA LEU A 19 22.56 7.16 -11.06
C LEU A 19 22.62 5.64 -10.90
N LEU A 20 22.11 5.10 -9.80
CA LEU A 20 22.05 3.67 -9.57
C LEU A 20 21.23 2.95 -10.67
N MET A 21 20.03 3.48 -10.97
CA MET A 21 19.13 2.92 -11.98
C MET A 21 19.74 2.96 -13.39
N TRP A 22 20.65 3.90 -13.65
CA TRP A 22 21.38 3.95 -14.91
C TRP A 22 22.58 2.99 -14.91
N HIS A 23 23.39 3.00 -13.84
CA HIS A 23 24.63 2.24 -13.79
C HIS A 23 24.41 0.72 -13.71
N ALA A 24 23.44 0.28 -12.94
CA ALA A 24 23.21 -1.15 -12.73
C ALA A 24 22.97 -1.90 -14.06
N PRO A 25 21.98 -1.55 -14.90
CA PRO A 25 21.75 -2.24 -16.17
C PRO A 25 22.86 -1.97 -17.22
N ASN A 26 23.67 -0.91 -17.05
CA ASN A 26 24.73 -0.53 -18.00
C ASN A 26 26.10 -1.11 -17.61
N GLY A 27 26.13 -2.34 -17.12
CA GLY A 27 27.35 -3.15 -16.97
C GLY A 27 27.95 -3.16 -15.56
N GLN A 28 27.33 -2.50 -14.59
CA GLN A 28 27.79 -2.61 -13.19
C GLN A 28 27.11 -3.76 -12.43
N TRP A 29 25.95 -4.23 -12.92
CA TRP A 29 25.30 -5.41 -12.36
C TRP A 29 25.88 -6.69 -12.95
N ILE A 30 26.48 -7.52 -12.13
CA ILE A 30 27.03 -8.83 -12.54
C ILE A 30 26.43 -9.89 -11.62
N ALA A 31 25.59 -10.75 -12.20
CA ALA A 31 25.04 -11.88 -11.46
C ALA A 31 26.16 -12.79 -10.95
N THR A 32 26.11 -13.15 -9.69
CA THR A 32 27.07 -14.04 -9.04
C THR A 32 26.51 -15.47 -8.92
N SER A 33 27.38 -16.45 -8.64
CA SER A 33 26.91 -17.83 -8.44
C SER A 33 25.98 -17.98 -7.22
N SER A 34 26.16 -17.15 -6.20
CA SER A 34 25.32 -17.14 -4.99
C SER A 34 23.99 -16.42 -5.21
N TYR A 35 23.98 -15.41 -6.09
CA TYR A 35 22.80 -14.60 -6.42
C TYR A 35 22.70 -14.42 -7.94
N PRO A 36 22.26 -15.46 -8.68
CA PRO A 36 22.32 -15.50 -10.15
C PRO A 36 21.18 -14.71 -10.82
N TYR A 37 20.80 -13.57 -10.22
CA TYR A 37 19.73 -12.73 -10.73
C TYR A 37 20.28 -11.73 -11.75
N SER A 38 19.66 -11.64 -12.93
CA SER A 38 19.82 -10.49 -13.82
C SER A 38 19.25 -9.23 -13.14
N TRP A 39 19.62 -8.04 -13.62
CA TRP A 39 19.05 -6.79 -13.10
C TRP A 39 17.51 -6.80 -13.15
N THR A 40 16.91 -7.30 -14.24
CA THR A 40 15.45 -7.38 -14.39
C THR A 40 14.83 -8.34 -13.36
N GLN A 41 15.45 -9.49 -13.11
CA GLN A 41 14.98 -10.43 -12.10
C GLN A 41 15.13 -9.86 -10.68
N PHE A 42 16.25 -9.19 -10.39
CA PHE A 42 16.46 -8.51 -9.12
C PHE A 42 15.34 -7.51 -8.82
N MET A 43 14.93 -6.70 -9.80
CA MET A 43 13.85 -5.71 -9.64
C MET A 43 12.48 -6.32 -9.33
N THR A 44 12.33 -7.64 -9.44
CA THR A 44 11.09 -8.37 -9.10
C THR A 44 11.17 -9.12 -7.76
N LEU A 45 12.32 -9.08 -7.07
CA LEU A 45 12.46 -9.72 -5.77
C LEU A 45 11.59 -9.01 -4.73
N THR A 46 10.84 -9.80 -3.98
CA THR A 46 9.94 -9.31 -2.92
C THR A 46 10.48 -9.58 -1.51
N ASP A 47 11.42 -10.51 -1.37
CA ASP A 47 12.11 -10.76 -0.11
C ASP A 47 13.28 -9.79 0.07
N ILE A 48 13.19 -8.94 1.08
CA ILE A 48 14.15 -7.87 1.36
C ILE A 48 15.54 -8.43 1.67
N ASN A 49 15.62 -9.56 2.37
CA ASN A 49 16.89 -10.18 2.69
C ASN A 49 17.61 -10.62 1.42
N THR A 50 16.91 -11.39 0.57
CA THR A 50 17.43 -11.85 -0.71
C THR A 50 17.80 -10.69 -1.62
N ALA A 51 16.95 -9.66 -1.72
CA ALA A 51 17.22 -8.47 -2.53
C ALA A 51 18.46 -7.71 -2.03
N THR A 52 18.61 -7.52 -0.71
CA THR A 52 19.77 -6.83 -0.12
C THR A 52 21.05 -7.60 -0.39
N GLN A 53 21.08 -8.91 -0.16
CA GLN A 53 22.25 -9.74 -0.38
C GLN A 53 22.62 -9.81 -1.87
N ALA A 54 21.63 -9.92 -2.76
CA ALA A 54 21.83 -9.88 -4.20
C ALA A 54 22.42 -8.53 -4.65
N PHE A 55 21.93 -7.40 -4.07
CA PHE A 55 22.46 -6.08 -4.38
C PHE A 55 23.91 -5.93 -3.94
N VAL A 56 24.23 -6.30 -2.71
CA VAL A 56 25.59 -6.27 -2.18
C VAL A 56 26.54 -7.15 -3.01
N SER A 57 26.10 -8.36 -3.33
CA SER A 57 26.91 -9.33 -4.08
C SER A 57 27.13 -8.93 -5.55
N ASN A 58 26.07 -8.46 -6.22
CA ASN A 58 26.08 -8.28 -7.67
C ASN A 58 26.48 -6.86 -8.10
N PHE A 59 26.24 -5.85 -7.26
CA PHE A 59 26.56 -4.45 -7.58
C PHE A 59 27.76 -3.94 -6.78
N GLU A 60 27.72 -3.99 -5.44
CA GLU A 60 28.78 -3.43 -4.60
C GLU A 60 30.03 -4.31 -4.56
N ARG A 61 29.87 -5.63 -4.61
CA ARG A 61 30.94 -6.64 -4.66
C ARG A 61 32.08 -6.42 -3.63
N PRO A 62 31.76 -6.26 -2.32
CA PRO A 62 32.78 -6.11 -1.30
C PRO A 62 33.60 -7.41 -1.17
N LEU A 63 34.84 -7.29 -0.72
CA LEU A 63 35.71 -8.45 -0.46
C LEU A 63 35.16 -9.36 0.64
N ASN A 64 34.42 -8.78 1.60
CA ASN A 64 33.74 -9.52 2.68
C ASN A 64 32.23 -9.27 2.61
N GLY A 65 31.43 -10.30 2.88
CA GLY A 65 29.98 -10.18 2.99
C GLY A 65 29.60 -9.24 4.16
N HIS A 66 28.49 -8.54 4.00
CA HIS A 66 27.95 -7.62 4.99
C HIS A 66 26.52 -8.05 5.40
N PRO A 67 26.37 -9.13 6.19
CA PRO A 67 25.05 -9.63 6.60
C PRO A 67 24.24 -8.59 7.39
N GLU A 68 24.91 -7.66 8.10
CA GLU A 68 24.29 -6.54 8.83
C GLU A 68 23.52 -5.59 7.90
N ARG A 69 23.85 -5.53 6.61
CA ARG A 69 23.16 -4.67 5.64
C ARG A 69 21.71 -5.08 5.41
N SER A 70 21.41 -6.37 5.52
CA SER A 70 20.02 -6.83 5.46
C SER A 70 19.19 -6.30 6.63
N THR A 71 19.78 -6.25 7.83
CA THR A 71 19.15 -5.66 9.00
C THR A 71 18.93 -4.17 8.80
N TRP A 72 19.95 -3.43 8.34
CA TRP A 72 19.82 -2.00 8.03
C TRP A 72 18.81 -1.74 6.90
N ALA A 73 18.81 -2.55 5.84
CA ALA A 73 17.83 -2.40 4.76
C ALA A 73 16.40 -2.61 5.28
N GLN A 74 16.18 -3.59 6.15
CA GLN A 74 14.88 -3.83 6.77
C GLN A 74 14.48 -2.68 7.71
N GLU A 75 15.42 -2.16 8.50
CA GLU A 75 15.17 -1.00 9.38
C GLU A 75 14.80 0.25 8.56
N TRP A 76 15.54 0.52 7.48
CA TRP A 76 15.24 1.64 6.59
C TRP A 76 13.93 1.44 5.84
N TYR A 77 13.65 0.25 5.35
CA TYR A 77 12.37 -0.09 4.74
C TYR A 77 11.21 0.18 5.70
N ASN A 78 11.32 -0.30 6.94
CA ASN A 78 10.31 -0.06 7.96
C ASN A 78 10.16 1.44 8.29
N LYS A 79 11.26 2.19 8.32
CA LYS A 79 11.21 3.65 8.50
C LYS A 79 10.52 4.34 7.33
N PHE A 80 10.83 3.98 6.08
CA PHE A 80 10.19 4.56 4.89
C PHE A 80 8.70 4.22 4.82
N VAL A 81 8.33 2.99 5.13
CA VAL A 81 6.92 2.56 5.21
C VAL A 81 6.18 3.35 6.30
N ASN A 82 6.80 3.52 7.48
CA ASN A 82 6.22 4.28 8.58
C ASN A 82 6.19 5.80 8.34
N LEU A 83 7.02 6.33 7.44
CA LEU A 83 6.98 7.73 7.00
C LEU A 83 5.94 7.98 5.89
N GLY A 84 5.17 6.94 5.49
CA GLY A 84 4.19 7.06 4.41
C GLY A 84 4.81 7.34 3.04
N ILE A 85 6.13 7.13 2.88
CA ILE A 85 6.79 7.23 1.58
C ILE A 85 6.49 5.92 0.83
N PRO A 86 5.76 5.95 -0.29
CA PRO A 86 5.43 4.74 -1.02
C PRO A 86 6.71 4.03 -1.47
N SER A 87 6.94 2.82 -0.99
CA SER A 87 8.00 1.95 -1.50
C SER A 87 7.72 1.67 -2.98
N GLY A 88 8.64 2.08 -3.84
CA GLY A 88 8.53 2.23 -5.29
C GLY A 88 7.72 1.15 -6.01
N GLY A 89 6.62 1.59 -6.60
CA GLY A 89 5.74 0.79 -7.44
C GLY A 89 4.33 1.37 -7.47
N GLY A 90 4.17 2.59 -8.01
CA GLY A 90 2.88 3.19 -8.34
C GLY A 90 1.94 3.38 -7.14
N GLY A 91 1.94 4.57 -6.56
CA GLY A 91 1.13 4.96 -5.41
C GLY A 91 -0.33 4.52 -5.50
N TYR A 92 -0.99 4.44 -4.33
CA TYR A 92 -2.42 4.12 -4.24
C TYR A 92 -3.28 5.16 -4.96
N ILE A 93 -4.42 4.74 -5.44
CA ILE A 93 -5.44 5.61 -6.03
C ILE A 93 -6.67 5.69 -5.14
N ALA A 94 -7.45 6.74 -5.34
CA ALA A 94 -8.74 6.87 -4.68
C ALA A 94 -9.65 5.67 -5.02
N PRO A 95 -10.37 5.13 -4.02
CA PRO A 95 -11.17 3.92 -4.17
C PRO A 95 -12.51 4.13 -4.89
N ILE A 96 -12.87 5.37 -5.17
CA ILE A 96 -14.07 5.74 -5.94
C ILE A 96 -13.73 6.88 -6.92
N ALA A 97 -14.56 7.04 -7.95
CA ALA A 97 -14.37 8.09 -8.94
C ALA A 97 -14.66 9.48 -8.37
N SER A 98 -13.91 10.49 -8.87
CA SER A 98 -14.17 11.91 -8.56
C SER A 98 -15.49 12.42 -9.16
N PRO A 99 -16.09 13.49 -8.59
CA PRO A 99 -15.62 14.23 -7.42
C PRO A 99 -15.84 13.46 -6.11
N ILE A 100 -14.88 13.50 -5.19
CA ILE A 100 -14.96 12.81 -3.90
C ILE A 100 -15.19 13.82 -2.80
N THR A 101 -16.18 13.53 -1.93
CA THR A 101 -16.40 14.27 -0.69
C THR A 101 -16.06 13.37 0.48
N VAL A 102 -15.19 13.83 1.36
CA VAL A 102 -14.91 13.18 2.65
C VAL A 102 -15.97 13.64 3.63
N THR A 103 -16.84 12.72 4.04
CA THR A 103 -17.94 13.02 4.98
C THR A 103 -17.54 12.82 6.44
N SER A 104 -16.51 12.01 6.68
CA SER A 104 -15.91 11.83 8.01
C SER A 104 -14.43 11.46 7.89
N GLU A 105 -13.60 12.17 8.64
CA GLU A 105 -12.16 11.91 8.74
C GLU A 105 -11.87 10.78 9.74
N MET A 106 -10.69 10.17 9.60
CA MET A 106 -10.14 9.27 10.62
C MET A 106 -9.82 10.06 11.90
N GLY A 107 -10.17 9.50 13.06
CA GLY A 107 -9.86 10.11 14.35
C GLY A 107 -10.98 10.02 15.37
N TRP A 108 -10.79 10.67 16.51
CA TRP A 108 -11.80 10.73 17.56
C TRP A 108 -12.99 11.60 17.14
N ARG A 109 -14.20 11.04 17.27
CA ARG A 109 -15.45 11.74 16.94
C ARG A 109 -16.59 11.31 17.86
N THR A 110 -17.69 12.06 17.84
CA THR A 110 -18.96 11.58 18.37
C THR A 110 -19.60 10.65 17.35
N SER A 111 -19.92 9.43 17.77
CA SER A 111 -20.58 8.43 16.92
C SER A 111 -21.92 8.93 16.40
N PRO A 112 -22.16 8.92 15.07
CA PRO A 112 -23.47 9.30 14.54
C PRO A 112 -24.56 8.26 14.82
N ILE A 113 -24.18 7.06 15.29
CA ILE A 113 -25.10 5.96 15.60
C ILE A 113 -25.47 5.95 17.09
N THR A 114 -24.44 6.03 17.97
CA THR A 114 -24.62 5.83 19.41
C THR A 114 -24.58 7.14 20.21
N GLY A 115 -24.05 8.22 19.65
CA GLY A 115 -23.78 9.47 20.34
C GLY A 115 -22.58 9.43 21.30
N ALA A 116 -21.92 8.28 21.45
CA ALA A 116 -20.74 8.13 22.30
C ALA A 116 -19.45 8.59 21.59
N GLN A 117 -18.38 8.85 22.35
CA GLN A 117 -17.06 9.10 21.78
C GLN A 117 -16.49 7.78 21.22
N GLU A 118 -16.04 7.81 19.97
CA GLU A 118 -15.43 6.66 19.28
C GLU A 118 -14.21 7.09 18.48
N PHE A 119 -13.28 6.16 18.25
CA PHE A 119 -12.21 6.34 17.28
C PHE A 119 -12.67 5.81 15.92
N HIS A 120 -12.88 6.72 14.97
CA HIS A 120 -13.18 6.37 13.58
C HIS A 120 -11.89 5.90 12.89
N ASN A 121 -11.82 4.61 12.59
CA ASN A 121 -10.62 3.96 12.06
C ASN A 121 -10.52 3.95 10.53
N ALA A 122 -11.22 4.88 9.88
CA ALA A 122 -11.33 5.00 8.43
C ALA A 122 -11.58 6.45 8.00
N MET A 123 -11.67 6.65 6.70
CA MET A 123 -12.31 7.82 6.09
C MET A 123 -13.61 7.39 5.42
N ASP A 124 -14.68 8.16 5.64
CA ASP A 124 -15.96 7.95 4.98
C ASP A 124 -16.03 8.80 3.70
N LEU A 125 -16.25 8.17 2.57
CA LEU A 125 -16.17 8.75 1.23
C LEU A 125 -17.50 8.61 0.49
N VAL A 126 -17.92 9.69 -0.19
CA VAL A 126 -19.04 9.69 -1.13
C VAL A 126 -18.69 10.46 -2.41
N ASN A 127 -19.44 10.24 -3.50
CA ASN A 127 -19.30 10.99 -4.74
C ASN A 127 -20.64 11.38 -5.38
N GLY A 128 -21.72 11.42 -4.57
CA GLY A 128 -23.06 11.72 -5.04
C GLY A 128 -23.80 10.56 -5.69
N ASN A 129 -23.13 9.44 -6.01
CA ASN A 129 -23.74 8.22 -6.50
C ASN A 129 -23.75 7.14 -5.41
N PRO A 130 -24.90 6.76 -4.84
CA PRO A 130 -25.00 5.82 -3.73
C PRO A 130 -24.61 4.37 -4.10
N THR A 131 -24.42 4.06 -5.37
CA THR A 131 -24.02 2.75 -5.88
C THR A 131 -22.76 2.83 -6.74
N THR A 132 -21.90 3.82 -6.48
CA THR A 132 -20.66 4.01 -7.25
C THR A 132 -19.79 2.75 -7.21
N PRO A 133 -19.09 2.40 -8.31
CA PRO A 133 -18.08 1.36 -8.28
C PRO A 133 -16.97 1.66 -7.26
N ILE A 134 -16.66 0.65 -6.46
CA ILE A 134 -15.49 0.66 -5.58
C ILE A 134 -14.33 0.01 -6.31
N LEU A 135 -13.18 0.69 -6.30
CA LEU A 135 -11.98 0.28 -7.02
C LEU A 135 -10.89 -0.14 -6.03
N ALA A 136 -10.13 -1.17 -6.36
CA ALA A 136 -8.93 -1.52 -5.62
C ALA A 136 -7.93 -0.35 -5.66
N SER A 137 -7.54 0.17 -4.49
CA SER A 137 -6.62 1.31 -4.41
C SER A 137 -5.20 0.98 -4.84
N GLY A 138 -4.81 -0.30 -4.80
CA GLY A 138 -3.52 -0.82 -5.22
C GLY A 138 -3.61 -2.26 -5.73
N ASP A 139 -2.55 -2.73 -6.40
CA ASP A 139 -2.38 -4.14 -6.71
C ASP A 139 -2.32 -4.95 -5.41
N GLY A 140 -2.93 -6.13 -5.36
CA GLY A 140 -2.89 -6.98 -4.17
C GLY A 140 -3.71 -8.24 -4.27
N GLN A 141 -3.79 -8.96 -3.15
CA GLN A 141 -4.61 -10.15 -3.01
C GLN A 141 -5.76 -9.89 -2.02
N VAL A 142 -6.94 -10.29 -2.40
CA VAL A 142 -8.13 -10.24 -1.53
C VAL A 142 -7.96 -11.26 -0.40
N VAL A 143 -7.97 -10.77 0.84
CA VAL A 143 -7.85 -11.59 2.06
C VAL A 143 -9.16 -11.67 2.85
N GLN A 144 -10.13 -10.79 2.53
CA GLN A 144 -11.50 -10.79 3.05
C GLN A 144 -12.45 -10.38 1.94
N ALA A 145 -13.59 -11.09 1.80
CA ALA A 145 -14.70 -10.74 0.91
C ALA A 145 -15.99 -11.38 1.45
N GLY A 146 -16.91 -10.57 1.96
CA GLY A 146 -18.16 -11.04 2.55
C GLY A 146 -18.57 -10.21 3.76
N SER A 147 -19.66 -10.64 4.42
CA SER A 147 -20.13 -10.01 5.66
C SER A 147 -19.11 -10.21 6.77
N ASN A 148 -18.89 -9.17 7.57
CA ASN A 148 -18.00 -9.24 8.73
C ASN A 148 -18.74 -9.96 9.89
N TYR A 149 -18.00 -10.82 10.61
CA TYR A 149 -18.51 -11.53 11.78
C TYR A 149 -19.10 -10.62 12.88
N TYR A 150 -18.60 -9.37 12.99
CA TYR A 150 -19.07 -8.38 13.98
C TYR A 150 -20.13 -7.41 13.45
N ASP A 151 -20.57 -7.56 12.22
CA ASP A 151 -21.62 -6.76 11.54
C ASP A 151 -21.41 -5.24 11.44
N TRP A 152 -20.32 -4.71 12.03
CA TRP A 152 -20.00 -3.30 12.02
C TRP A 152 -19.63 -2.76 10.63
N TYR A 153 -18.94 -3.58 9.81
CA TYR A 153 -18.51 -3.20 8.46
C TYR A 153 -19.49 -3.62 7.36
N GLY A 154 -20.56 -4.38 7.72
CA GLY A 154 -21.47 -4.95 6.73
C GLY A 154 -20.71 -5.83 5.73
N ASN A 155 -21.01 -5.70 4.44
CA ASN A 155 -20.24 -6.34 3.38
C ASN A 155 -18.86 -5.65 3.27
N TYR A 156 -17.82 -6.44 3.45
CA TYR A 156 -16.46 -5.94 3.64
C TYR A 156 -15.45 -6.69 2.78
N THR A 157 -14.61 -5.93 2.09
CA THR A 157 -13.46 -6.45 1.33
C THR A 157 -12.18 -5.92 1.95
N VAL A 158 -11.17 -6.78 2.10
CA VAL A 158 -9.80 -6.38 2.47
C VAL A 158 -8.82 -6.91 1.43
N ILE A 159 -7.94 -6.04 0.99
CA ILE A 159 -6.86 -6.35 0.06
C ILE A 159 -5.52 -6.21 0.79
N LYS A 160 -4.68 -7.25 0.71
CA LYS A 160 -3.29 -7.23 1.15
C LYS A 160 -2.41 -6.80 -0.01
N HIS A 161 -1.57 -5.80 0.22
CA HIS A 161 -0.63 -5.25 -0.76
C HIS A 161 0.79 -5.78 -0.57
N ALA A 162 1.61 -5.66 -1.61
CA ALA A 162 2.99 -6.17 -1.60
C ALA A 162 3.91 -5.45 -0.61
N ASP A 163 3.59 -4.21 -0.23
CA ASP A 163 4.31 -3.40 0.75
C ASP A 163 3.95 -3.74 2.22
N GLY A 164 3.10 -4.75 2.42
CA GLY A 164 2.66 -5.20 3.74
C GLY A 164 1.44 -4.44 4.29
N LEU A 165 0.97 -3.40 3.61
CA LEU A 165 -0.26 -2.70 3.97
C LEU A 165 -1.50 -3.47 3.55
N TYR A 166 -2.62 -3.11 4.15
CA TYR A 166 -3.95 -3.59 3.82
C TYR A 166 -4.86 -2.41 3.56
N THR A 167 -5.75 -2.54 2.57
CA THR A 167 -6.86 -1.60 2.40
C THR A 167 -8.17 -2.31 2.65
N GLY A 168 -9.06 -1.65 3.40
CA GLY A 168 -10.39 -2.14 3.75
C GLY A 168 -11.48 -1.29 3.11
N TYR A 169 -12.53 -1.95 2.62
CA TYR A 169 -13.65 -1.35 1.90
C TYR A 169 -14.95 -1.89 2.48
N ALA A 170 -15.64 -1.07 3.28
CA ALA A 170 -16.84 -1.52 4.01
C ALA A 170 -18.15 -0.94 3.45
N HIS A 171 -19.27 -1.42 4.00
CA HIS A 171 -20.65 -1.04 3.70
C HIS A 171 -21.09 -1.29 2.26
N GLN A 172 -20.42 -2.20 1.56
CA GLN A 172 -20.69 -2.50 0.15
C GLN A 172 -22.11 -3.05 -0.03
N SER A 173 -22.81 -2.61 -1.08
CA SER A 173 -24.08 -3.23 -1.50
C SER A 173 -23.85 -4.56 -2.23
N ARG A 174 -22.69 -4.69 -2.91
CA ARG A 174 -22.28 -5.87 -3.65
C ARG A 174 -20.77 -6.01 -3.62
N ILE A 175 -20.28 -7.24 -3.49
CA ILE A 175 -18.87 -7.62 -3.60
C ILE A 175 -18.69 -8.36 -4.92
N ASP A 176 -17.71 -7.94 -5.74
CA ASP A 176 -17.44 -8.47 -7.08
C ASP A 176 -16.18 -9.37 -7.11
N VAL A 177 -15.57 -9.63 -5.96
CA VAL A 177 -14.31 -10.40 -5.83
C VAL A 177 -14.43 -11.48 -4.76
N SER A 178 -13.48 -12.43 -4.77
CA SER A 178 -13.43 -13.55 -3.83
C SER A 178 -12.09 -13.59 -3.09
N VAL A 179 -12.08 -14.15 -1.88
CA VAL A 179 -10.85 -14.39 -1.10
C VAL A 179 -9.86 -15.23 -1.91
N GLY A 180 -8.58 -14.82 -1.90
CA GLY A 180 -7.49 -15.40 -2.67
C GLY A 180 -7.34 -14.81 -4.08
N GLN A 181 -8.30 -14.06 -4.58
CA GLN A 181 -8.22 -13.41 -5.89
C GLN A 181 -7.15 -12.31 -5.88
N ASN A 182 -6.28 -12.29 -6.92
CA ASN A 182 -5.41 -11.17 -7.18
C ASN A 182 -6.17 -10.08 -7.95
N VAL A 183 -6.05 -8.86 -7.50
CA VAL A 183 -6.67 -7.68 -8.12
C VAL A 183 -5.62 -6.66 -8.54
N LYS A 184 -5.95 -5.87 -9.56
CA LYS A 184 -5.13 -4.77 -10.05
C LYS A 184 -5.65 -3.43 -9.55
N LYS A 185 -4.74 -2.49 -9.33
CA LYS A 185 -5.08 -1.11 -9.04
C LYS A 185 -6.09 -0.56 -10.05
N GLY A 186 -7.20 0.01 -9.57
CA GLY A 186 -8.31 0.48 -10.40
C GLY A 186 -9.30 -0.59 -10.85
N GLN A 187 -9.08 -1.86 -10.52
CA GLN A 187 -10.06 -2.91 -10.77
C GLN A 187 -11.28 -2.71 -9.86
N GLN A 188 -12.48 -2.79 -10.42
CA GLN A 188 -13.71 -2.82 -9.63
C GLN A 188 -13.74 -4.06 -8.73
N ILE A 189 -14.05 -3.85 -7.46
CA ILE A 189 -14.12 -4.89 -6.42
C ILE A 189 -15.50 -5.00 -5.78
N GLY A 190 -16.38 -4.05 -6.08
CA GLY A 190 -17.75 -4.02 -5.55
C GLY A 190 -18.47 -2.72 -5.87
N LEU A 191 -19.60 -2.52 -5.21
CA LEU A 191 -20.40 -1.29 -5.27
C LEU A 191 -20.57 -0.71 -3.88
N MET A 192 -20.50 0.61 -3.78
CA MET A 192 -20.85 1.35 -2.56
C MET A 192 -22.30 1.03 -2.15
N GLY A 193 -22.55 1.08 -0.86
CA GLY A 193 -23.88 0.80 -0.30
C GLY A 193 -24.01 1.31 1.12
N ALA A 194 -24.91 0.67 1.86
CA ALA A 194 -25.25 1.02 3.24
C ALA A 194 -25.50 -0.25 4.08
N THR A 195 -24.71 -1.31 3.86
CA THR A 195 -24.81 -2.53 4.68
C THR A 195 -24.12 -2.34 6.04
N GLY A 196 -24.66 -2.99 7.07
CA GLY A 196 -24.24 -2.77 8.46
C GLY A 196 -24.92 -1.54 9.11
N PRO A 197 -24.53 -1.16 10.34
CA PRO A 197 -25.13 -0.07 11.09
C PRO A 197 -24.60 1.31 10.63
N VAL A 198 -25.24 1.89 9.62
CA VAL A 198 -24.85 3.17 9.01
C VAL A 198 -26.03 4.11 8.83
N THR A 199 -25.78 5.39 8.68
CA THR A 199 -26.82 6.43 8.50
C THR A 199 -27.20 6.65 7.03
N GLY A 200 -26.41 6.14 6.10
CA GLY A 200 -26.64 6.26 4.66
C GLY A 200 -25.54 5.68 3.81
N PRO A 201 -25.70 5.65 2.49
CA PRO A 201 -24.69 5.08 1.57
C PRO A 201 -23.39 5.87 1.60
N HIS A 202 -22.28 5.18 1.89
CA HIS A 202 -20.91 5.69 1.82
C HIS A 202 -19.92 4.54 1.72
N LEU A 203 -18.69 4.84 1.37
CA LEU A 203 -17.56 3.93 1.51
C LEU A 203 -16.78 4.27 2.77
N HIS A 204 -16.76 3.37 3.73
CA HIS A 204 -15.85 3.40 4.87
C HIS A 204 -14.52 2.77 4.43
N PHE A 205 -13.50 3.62 4.23
CA PHE A 205 -12.24 3.26 3.61
C PHE A 205 -11.09 3.29 4.61
N GLN A 206 -10.38 2.16 4.73
CA GLN A 206 -9.32 1.95 5.70
C GLN A 206 -7.96 1.70 5.05
N PHE A 207 -6.89 2.19 5.71
CA PHE A 207 -5.53 1.69 5.59
C PHE A 207 -5.08 1.07 6.90
N MET A 208 -4.39 -0.06 6.84
CA MET A 208 -3.94 -0.83 8.00
C MET A 208 -2.53 -1.39 7.73
N ASP A 209 -1.72 -1.52 8.79
CA ASP A 209 -0.43 -2.24 8.71
C ASP A 209 -0.51 -3.65 9.33
N GLN A 210 -1.70 -4.05 9.74
CA GLN A 210 -1.99 -5.37 10.27
C GLN A 210 -3.38 -5.83 9.79
N TYR A 211 -3.50 -7.10 9.42
CA TYR A 211 -4.80 -7.71 9.15
C TYR A 211 -5.59 -7.88 10.46
N TRP A 212 -6.82 -7.42 10.50
CA TRP A 212 -7.66 -7.38 11.72
C TRP A 212 -6.97 -6.70 12.90
N PRO A 213 -6.76 -5.39 12.84
CA PRO A 213 -6.09 -4.66 13.90
C PRO A 213 -6.82 -4.77 15.23
N SER A 214 -6.09 -5.11 16.29
CA SER A 214 -6.61 -5.16 17.68
C SER A 214 -6.53 -3.80 18.39
N SER A 215 -5.89 -2.80 17.78
CA SER A 215 -5.75 -1.45 18.34
C SER A 215 -5.77 -0.39 17.24
N SER A 216 -6.15 0.84 17.62
CA SER A 216 -6.18 2.00 16.72
C SER A 216 -4.79 2.35 16.14
N ALA A 217 -3.70 1.95 16.78
CA ALA A 217 -2.33 2.21 16.32
C ALA A 217 -1.99 1.58 14.97
N HIS A 218 -2.70 0.52 14.58
CA HIS A 218 -2.50 -0.20 13.33
C HIS A 218 -3.31 0.35 12.15
N PHE A 219 -4.21 1.29 12.39
CA PHE A 219 -4.88 2.02 11.33
C PHE A 219 -4.06 3.23 10.93
N LYS A 220 -3.95 3.47 9.64
CA LYS A 220 -3.18 4.56 9.05
C LYS A 220 -4.13 5.55 8.40
N ASN A 221 -3.79 6.84 8.45
CA ASN A 221 -4.63 7.85 7.82
C ASN A 221 -4.57 7.70 6.30
N PRO A 222 -5.71 7.47 5.60
CA PRO A 222 -5.71 7.36 4.15
C PRO A 222 -5.14 8.57 3.41
N ARG A 223 -5.16 9.76 4.01
CA ARG A 223 -4.55 10.99 3.44
C ARG A 223 -3.03 10.92 3.30
N ASP A 224 -2.36 10.05 4.06
CA ASP A 224 -0.92 9.86 3.97
C ASP A 224 -0.53 9.10 2.68
N TYR A 225 -1.50 8.42 2.06
CA TYR A 225 -1.29 7.55 0.89
C TYR A 225 -2.00 8.07 -0.37
N ILE A 226 -3.11 8.79 -0.22
CA ILE A 226 -3.99 9.23 -1.32
C ILE A 226 -4.38 10.70 -1.14
N LYS A 227 -4.35 11.45 -2.24
CA LYS A 227 -4.96 12.78 -2.31
C LYS A 227 -6.41 12.63 -2.77
N PHE A 228 -7.33 13.14 -1.97
CA PHE A 228 -8.77 13.17 -2.25
C PHE A 228 -9.21 14.56 -2.71
#